data_3c36715cbe3f2be5e3751b2ea8049cf1
#
_entry.id   3c36715cbe3f2be5e3751b2ea8049cf1
#
_cell.length_a   1.000
_cell.length_b   1.000
_cell.length_c   1.000
_cell.angle_alpha   90.00
_cell.angle_beta   90.00
_cell.angle_gamma   90.00
#
_symmetry.space_group_name_H-M   'P 1'
#
loop_
_entity.id
_entity.type
_entity.pdbx_description
1 polymer ?
#
loop_
_entity_poly.entity_id
_entity_poly.type
_entity_poly.pdbx_seq_one_letter_code
_entity_poly.pdbx_strand_id
1 'polypeptide(L)'
;STGHWSIDKGGRKAVYDGTYTWQWLPESQFGWKYDNENIYVIDDFALLLDLPSLMVAEENIALASNGACITKTESDEVITLVVTSPAQGDFTNEYSRNTSILESDTIREYEFSKEGGELLSLKISTKILGVNRVIVEMTDLKYAPGIKPSTFAVDEDIEWIDNTELGMKVAYETLPFDQFTGITAEEAVVRMFDATSVWDEDFLKVVLRNMSLRQMEKIYKGCRLLEYEPSFKSGLYNGVFVKCKVKMADGSIKKVVVAMRNDNSAK
;
A
#
# COMPACT_ATOMS: atom_id res chain seq x y z
N SER A 1 19.81 15.58 -4.75
CA SER A 1 18.95 14.41 -4.95
C SER A 1 17.99 14.73 -6.05
N THR A 2 17.93 13.92 -7.08
CA THR A 2 17.01 14.10 -8.21
C THR A 2 15.59 13.70 -7.89
N GLY A 3 15.34 13.30 -6.65
CA GLY A 3 14.03 12.84 -6.21
C GLY A 3 13.53 11.55 -6.87
N HIS A 4 14.36 10.78 -7.55
CA HIS A 4 13.95 9.49 -8.11
C HIS A 4 14.21 8.36 -7.14
N TRP A 5 13.29 7.41 -7.06
CA TRP A 5 13.49 6.18 -6.31
C TRP A 5 12.80 4.98 -6.99
N SER A 6 13.27 3.79 -6.68
CA SER A 6 12.71 2.53 -7.15
C SER A 6 12.75 1.50 -6.02
N ILE A 7 11.66 0.77 -5.84
CA ILE A 7 11.52 -0.28 -4.84
C ILE A 7 11.04 -1.56 -5.53
N ASP A 8 11.72 -2.66 -5.26
CA ASP A 8 11.31 -4.00 -5.67
C ASP A 8 11.22 -4.89 -4.43
N LYS A 9 10.04 -5.35 -4.08
CA LYS A 9 9.79 -6.14 -2.88
C LYS A 9 8.82 -7.27 -3.15
N GLY A 10 9.37 -8.48 -3.34
CA GLY A 10 8.59 -9.71 -3.34
C GLY A 10 7.32 -9.69 -4.19
N GLY A 11 7.44 -9.43 -5.49
CA GLY A 11 6.30 -9.39 -6.42
C GLY A 11 5.54 -8.07 -6.47
N ARG A 12 6.03 -7.03 -5.80
CA ARG A 12 5.55 -5.64 -5.89
C ARG A 12 6.69 -4.75 -6.35
N LYS A 13 6.38 -3.81 -7.24
CA LYS A 13 7.32 -2.78 -7.65
C LYS A 13 6.71 -1.40 -7.50
N ALA A 14 7.53 -0.43 -7.16
CA ALA A 14 7.17 0.97 -7.19
C ALA A 14 8.33 1.82 -7.68
N VAL A 15 8.01 2.89 -8.39
CA VAL A 15 8.98 3.83 -8.96
C VAL A 15 8.41 5.24 -8.85
N TYR A 16 9.25 6.17 -8.45
CA TYR A 16 9.02 7.59 -8.67
C TYR A 16 10.00 8.09 -9.73
N ASP A 17 9.49 8.55 -10.85
CA ASP A 17 10.28 8.96 -12.02
C ASP A 17 10.65 10.46 -12.02
N GLY A 18 10.38 11.14 -10.90
CA GLY A 18 10.56 12.59 -10.77
C GLY A 18 9.29 13.40 -11.08
N THR A 19 8.26 12.75 -11.60
CA THR A 19 6.97 13.38 -11.96
C THR A 19 5.79 12.59 -11.38
N TYR A 20 5.80 11.29 -11.57
CA TYR A 20 4.74 10.39 -11.16
C TYR A 20 5.25 9.26 -10.29
N THR A 21 4.41 8.80 -9.37
CA THR A 21 4.63 7.54 -8.65
C THR A 21 3.84 6.44 -9.34
N TRP A 22 4.54 5.38 -9.68
CA TRP A 22 4.03 4.16 -10.29
C TRP A 22 4.16 3.01 -9.32
N GLN A 23 3.12 2.23 -9.13
CA GLN A 23 3.12 1.05 -8.27
C GLN A 23 2.42 -0.09 -8.99
N TRP A 24 3.04 -1.27 -9.08
CA TRP A 24 2.43 -2.39 -9.79
C TRP A 24 2.80 -3.76 -9.21
N LEU A 25 2.03 -4.72 -9.65
CA LEU A 25 2.20 -6.14 -9.37
C LEU A 25 2.61 -6.83 -10.68
N PRO A 26 3.90 -7.12 -10.91
CA PRO A 26 4.38 -7.68 -12.19
C PRO A 26 3.65 -8.95 -12.63
N GLU A 27 3.39 -9.88 -11.70
CA GLU A 27 2.71 -11.13 -12.00
C GLU A 27 1.26 -10.95 -12.49
N SER A 28 0.58 -9.92 -12.00
CA SER A 28 -0.80 -9.62 -12.40
C SER A 28 -0.89 -8.63 -13.55
N GLN A 29 0.24 -8.06 -13.97
CA GLN A 29 0.32 -7.04 -15.02
C GLN A 29 -0.65 -5.87 -14.78
N PHE A 30 -0.73 -5.41 -13.52
CA PHE A 30 -1.68 -4.41 -13.08
C PHE A 30 -1.02 -3.42 -12.12
N GLY A 31 -1.37 -2.14 -12.22
CA GLY A 31 -0.75 -1.11 -11.40
C GLY A 31 -1.54 0.19 -11.32
N TRP A 32 -1.00 1.11 -10.54
CA TRP A 32 -1.54 2.44 -10.28
C TRP A 32 -0.50 3.51 -10.56
N LYS A 33 -0.98 4.62 -11.09
CA LYS A 33 -0.21 5.84 -11.33
C LYS A 33 -0.78 6.96 -10.48
N TYR A 34 0.09 7.73 -9.84
CA TYR A 34 -0.27 8.87 -8.98
C TYR A 34 0.52 10.11 -9.40
N ASP A 35 -0.05 11.30 -9.15
CA ASP A 35 0.69 12.55 -9.25
C ASP A 35 1.76 12.63 -8.17
N ASN A 36 2.89 13.22 -8.51
CA ASN A 36 3.98 13.54 -7.60
C ASN A 36 4.56 12.32 -6.87
N GLU A 37 5.41 12.59 -5.90
CA GLU A 37 5.93 11.60 -4.98
C GLU A 37 4.85 11.17 -3.98
N ASN A 38 4.45 9.92 -4.04
CA ASN A 38 3.47 9.38 -3.12
C ASN A 38 4.17 8.66 -1.95
N ILE A 39 4.32 9.36 -0.84
CA ILE A 39 4.97 8.84 0.37
C ILE A 39 4.24 7.64 0.97
N TYR A 40 2.93 7.53 0.79
CA TYR A 40 2.16 6.36 1.28
C TYR A 40 2.56 5.07 0.57
N VAL A 41 3.00 5.17 -0.70
CA VAL A 41 3.54 4.01 -1.42
C VAL A 41 4.87 3.58 -0.79
N ILE A 42 5.73 4.54 -0.40
CA ILE A 42 6.98 4.24 0.31
C ILE A 42 6.68 3.56 1.64
N ASP A 43 5.71 4.06 2.40
CA ASP A 43 5.32 3.50 3.69
C ASP A 43 4.79 2.07 3.55
N ASP A 44 3.98 1.79 2.53
CA ASP A 44 3.44 0.45 2.25
C ASP A 44 4.53 -0.57 1.88
N PHE A 45 5.57 -0.12 1.18
CA PHE A 45 6.66 -0.99 0.71
C PHE A 45 7.76 -1.17 1.74
N ALA A 46 8.03 -0.11 2.50
CA ALA A 46 9.14 -0.13 3.41
C ALA A 46 8.99 0.96 4.48
N LEU A 47 8.40 0.59 5.57
CA LEU A 47 8.19 1.38 6.79
C LEU A 47 9.42 2.19 7.28
N LEU A 48 10.58 2.05 6.66
CA LEU A 48 11.86 2.60 7.16
C LEU A 48 12.84 2.98 6.04
N LEU A 49 12.39 3.14 4.78
CA LEU A 49 13.29 3.55 3.70
C LEU A 49 13.60 5.05 3.70
N ASP A 50 12.82 5.86 4.37
CA ASP A 50 13.17 7.26 4.59
C ASP A 50 14.14 7.36 5.78
N LEU A 51 15.41 7.04 5.52
CA LEU A 51 16.49 7.13 6.52
C LEU A 51 16.58 8.52 7.17
N PRO A 52 16.45 9.65 6.44
CA PRO A 52 16.40 10.96 7.07
C PRO A 52 15.30 11.10 8.12
N SER A 53 14.06 10.71 7.81
CA SER A 53 12.95 10.75 8.76
C SER A 53 13.17 9.79 9.93
N LEU A 54 13.74 8.62 9.69
CA LEU A 54 14.13 7.69 10.74
C LEU A 54 15.15 8.32 11.70
N MET A 55 16.18 8.98 11.18
CA MET A 55 17.19 9.64 12.02
C MET A 55 16.60 10.77 12.86
N VAL A 56 15.71 11.58 12.29
CA VAL A 56 14.97 12.63 13.03
C VAL A 56 14.10 12.01 14.13
N ALA A 57 13.42 10.90 13.85
CA ALA A 57 12.62 10.19 14.85
C ALA A 57 13.50 9.66 16.00
N GLU A 58 14.68 9.09 15.69
CA GLU A 58 15.62 8.63 16.73
C GLU A 58 16.15 9.77 17.58
N GLU A 59 16.47 10.92 17.00
CA GLU A 59 16.88 12.11 17.74
C GLU A 59 15.77 12.56 18.70
N ASN A 60 14.52 12.61 18.24
CA ASN A 60 13.38 12.97 19.08
C ASN A 60 13.17 11.97 20.22
N ILE A 61 13.33 10.66 19.97
CA ILE A 61 13.25 9.61 21.02
C ILE A 61 14.36 9.80 22.06
N ALA A 62 15.57 10.07 21.61
CA ALA A 62 16.71 10.30 22.50
C ALA A 62 16.52 11.56 23.35
N LEU A 63 16.02 12.66 22.77
CA LEU A 63 15.76 13.92 23.47
C LEU A 63 14.60 13.83 24.45
N ALA A 64 13.57 13.03 24.16
CA ALA A 64 12.40 12.87 25.01
C ALA A 64 12.73 12.14 26.34
N SER A 65 13.88 11.49 26.46
CA SER A 65 14.36 10.79 27.68
C SER A 65 13.36 9.75 28.24
N ASN A 66 12.46 9.24 27.42
CA ASN A 66 11.37 8.35 27.84
C ASN A 66 11.83 6.89 28.03
N GLY A 67 12.96 6.68 28.71
CA GLY A 67 13.50 5.34 28.96
C GLY A 67 14.25 4.74 27.77
N ALA A 68 14.52 5.50 26.72
CA ALA A 68 15.41 5.07 25.65
C ALA A 68 16.86 4.97 26.17
N CYS A 69 17.54 3.91 25.78
CA CYS A 69 18.96 3.70 26.08
C CYS A 69 19.72 3.59 24.77
N ILE A 70 20.79 4.39 24.64
CA ILE A 70 21.69 4.35 23.48
C ILE A 70 23.05 3.84 23.95
N THR A 71 23.50 2.75 23.33
CA THR A 71 24.84 2.20 23.56
C THR A 71 25.65 2.38 22.28
N LYS A 72 26.84 2.93 22.42
CA LYS A 72 27.80 3.08 21.33
C LYS A 72 28.99 2.16 21.57
N THR A 73 29.36 1.41 20.54
CA THR A 73 30.60 0.65 20.46
C THR A 73 31.37 1.03 19.21
N GLU A 74 32.70 0.96 19.27
CA GLU A 74 33.56 1.28 18.13
C GLU A 74 34.60 0.17 17.95
N SER A 75 34.81 -0.21 16.69
CA SER A 75 35.95 -0.99 16.22
C SER A 75 36.89 -0.10 15.39
N ASP A 76 37.84 -0.72 14.72
CA ASP A 76 38.76 0.01 13.83
C ASP A 76 38.03 0.58 12.59
N GLU A 77 36.97 -0.10 12.11
CA GLU A 77 36.29 0.23 10.85
C GLU A 77 34.83 0.67 11.05
N VAL A 78 34.19 0.24 12.15
CA VAL A 78 32.75 0.37 12.33
C VAL A 78 32.39 1.03 13.65
N ILE A 79 31.39 1.90 13.62
CA ILE A 79 30.71 2.43 14.81
C ILE A 79 29.33 1.76 14.86
N THR A 80 29.03 1.07 15.94
CA THR A 80 27.72 0.45 16.18
C THR A 80 26.96 1.27 17.23
N LEU A 81 25.73 1.68 16.87
CA LEU A 81 24.79 2.29 17.80
C LEU A 81 23.62 1.32 18.02
N VAL A 82 23.37 0.99 19.28
CA VAL A 82 22.19 0.20 19.67
C VAL A 82 21.25 1.10 20.44
N VAL A 83 20.06 1.32 19.90
CA VAL A 83 18.99 2.09 20.53
C VAL A 83 17.91 1.12 21.00
N THR A 84 17.65 1.14 22.32
CA THR A 84 16.52 0.41 22.90
C THR A 84 15.52 1.41 23.42
N SER A 85 14.25 1.23 23.07
CA SER A 85 13.17 2.05 23.63
C SER A 85 12.03 1.16 24.10
N PRO A 86 11.43 1.45 25.27
CA PRO A 86 10.21 0.78 25.70
C PRO A 86 9.06 1.22 24.80
N ALA A 87 8.00 0.41 24.77
CA ALA A 87 6.77 0.76 24.10
C ALA A 87 6.20 2.07 24.69
N GLN A 88 5.85 3.00 23.82
CA GLN A 88 5.30 4.31 24.21
C GLN A 88 3.83 4.47 23.85
N GLY A 89 3.27 3.57 23.05
CA GLY A 89 1.90 3.61 22.60
C GLY A 89 0.91 2.94 23.55
N ASP A 90 -0.34 3.34 23.47
CA ASP A 90 -1.45 2.60 24.08
C ASP A 90 -1.84 1.42 23.17
N PHE A 91 -1.35 0.24 23.49
CA PHE A 91 -1.62 -1.00 22.75
C PHE A 91 -2.88 -1.72 23.23
N THR A 92 -3.65 -1.13 24.14
CA THR A 92 -4.89 -1.74 24.67
C THR A 92 -6.03 -1.68 23.67
N ASN A 93 -5.97 -0.79 22.69
CA ASN A 93 -6.96 -0.65 21.64
C ASN A 93 -6.42 -1.16 20.30
N GLU A 94 -6.83 -2.36 19.89
CA GLU A 94 -6.40 -2.99 18.63
C GLU A 94 -6.71 -2.18 17.36
N TYR A 95 -7.64 -1.20 17.45
CA TYR A 95 -8.06 -0.37 16.33
C TYR A 95 -7.37 0.99 16.26
N SER A 96 -6.66 1.42 17.28
CA SER A 96 -5.94 2.70 17.31
C SER A 96 -4.47 2.56 16.92
N ARG A 97 -4.15 1.73 15.94
CA ARG A 97 -2.77 1.45 15.49
C ARG A 97 -2.16 2.57 14.65
N ASN A 98 -2.12 3.78 15.18
CA ASN A 98 -1.29 4.85 14.62
C ASN A 98 0.12 4.91 15.23
N THR A 99 0.53 3.84 15.88
CA THR A 99 1.86 3.76 16.47
C THR A 99 2.86 3.32 15.41
N SER A 100 3.91 4.11 15.21
CA SER A 100 5.02 3.72 14.37
C SER A 100 5.77 2.53 14.98
N ILE A 101 6.53 1.81 14.18
CA ILE A 101 7.36 0.71 14.66
C ILE A 101 8.37 1.17 15.73
N LEU A 102 8.74 2.47 15.70
CA LEU A 102 9.66 3.09 16.67
C LEU A 102 9.01 3.32 18.04
N GLU A 103 7.69 3.39 18.10
CA GLU A 103 6.93 3.52 19.37
C GLU A 103 6.69 2.17 20.04
N SER A 104 7.00 1.07 19.38
CA SER A 104 6.95 -0.28 19.92
C SER A 104 8.19 -0.55 20.79
N ASP A 105 8.13 -1.60 21.61
CA ASP A 105 9.30 -2.15 22.31
C ASP A 105 10.29 -2.72 21.27
N THR A 106 11.26 -1.92 20.85
CA THR A 106 12.20 -2.27 19.79
C THR A 106 13.65 -2.09 20.20
N ILE A 107 14.48 -2.90 19.58
CA ILE A 107 15.93 -2.77 19.60
C ILE A 107 16.35 -2.44 18.17
N ARG A 108 17.00 -1.30 17.98
CA ARG A 108 17.49 -0.84 16.69
C ARG A 108 19.00 -0.80 16.72
N GLU A 109 19.64 -1.51 15.84
CA GLU A 109 21.08 -1.63 15.71
C GLU A 109 21.51 -1.02 14.39
N TYR A 110 22.35 0.03 14.46
CA TYR A 110 22.90 0.75 13.34
C TYR A 110 24.40 0.53 13.28
N GLU A 111 24.91 0.21 12.11
CA GLU A 111 26.34 0.16 11.85
C GLU A 111 26.73 1.25 10.86
N PHE A 112 27.71 2.05 11.23
CA PHE A 112 28.24 3.13 10.40
C PHE A 112 29.69 2.88 10.07
N SER A 113 30.12 3.24 8.86
CA SER A 113 31.53 3.37 8.52
C SER A 113 32.19 4.42 9.41
N LYS A 114 33.30 4.06 10.04
CA LYS A 114 34.02 5.01 10.90
C LYS A 114 34.72 6.11 10.08
N GLU A 115 35.14 5.80 8.86
CA GLU A 115 35.84 6.75 8.00
C GLU A 115 34.88 7.75 7.34
N GLY A 116 33.81 7.28 6.73
CA GLY A 116 32.89 8.11 5.93
C GLY A 116 31.60 8.47 6.65
N GLY A 117 31.28 7.80 7.76
CA GLY A 117 30.01 8.01 8.47
C GLY A 117 28.76 7.46 7.75
N GLU A 118 28.97 6.69 6.66
CA GLU A 118 27.85 6.08 5.93
C GLU A 118 27.24 4.95 6.76
N LEU A 119 25.92 4.83 6.73
CA LEU A 119 25.20 3.70 7.30
C LEU A 119 25.50 2.44 6.48
N LEU A 120 26.03 1.41 7.10
CA LEU A 120 26.36 0.13 6.48
C LEU A 120 25.24 -0.90 6.64
N SER A 121 24.61 -0.92 7.81
CA SER A 121 23.50 -1.81 8.10
C SER A 121 22.53 -1.21 9.11
N LEU A 122 21.29 -1.66 9.08
CA LEU A 122 20.26 -1.40 10.08
C LEU A 122 19.51 -2.68 10.37
N LYS A 123 19.40 -3.03 11.65
CA LYS A 123 18.58 -4.13 12.12
C LYS A 123 17.59 -3.64 13.17
N ILE A 124 16.31 -3.97 12.99
CA ILE A 124 15.26 -3.67 13.96
C ILE A 124 14.65 -4.98 14.44
N SER A 125 14.67 -5.15 15.74
CA SER A 125 14.09 -6.28 16.44
C SER A 125 13.01 -5.82 17.40
N THR A 126 11.97 -6.63 17.56
CA THR A 126 10.92 -6.43 18.58
C THR A 126 10.71 -7.71 19.37
N LYS A 127 10.16 -7.57 20.57
CA LYS A 127 9.89 -8.69 21.44
C LYS A 127 8.51 -9.26 21.16
N ILE A 128 8.47 -10.44 20.55
CA ILE A 128 7.23 -11.16 20.26
C ILE A 128 7.18 -12.40 21.14
N LEU A 129 6.16 -12.51 22.00
CA LEU A 129 6.00 -13.61 22.95
C LEU A 129 7.25 -13.86 23.81
N GLY A 130 7.93 -12.78 24.23
CA GLY A 130 9.12 -12.86 25.06
C GLY A 130 10.43 -13.14 24.32
N VAL A 131 10.39 -13.34 22.99
CA VAL A 131 11.56 -13.61 22.14
C VAL A 131 11.83 -12.43 21.22
N ASN A 132 13.07 -11.96 21.19
CA ASN A 132 13.48 -10.93 20.21
C ASN A 132 13.46 -11.51 18.80
N ARG A 133 12.72 -10.87 17.91
CA ARG A 133 12.63 -11.24 16.49
C ARG A 133 13.01 -10.04 15.63
N VAL A 134 13.88 -10.29 14.66
CA VAL A 134 14.22 -9.30 13.63
C VAL A 134 12.98 -9.10 12.74
N ILE A 135 12.56 -7.87 12.60
CA ILE A 135 11.41 -7.46 11.78
C ILE A 135 11.83 -6.65 10.55
N VAL A 136 12.98 -5.98 10.63
CA VAL A 136 13.61 -5.28 9.51
C VAL A 136 15.11 -5.54 9.56
N GLU A 137 15.69 -5.85 8.43
CA GLU A 137 17.14 -5.93 8.24
C GLU A 137 17.49 -5.31 6.89
N MET A 138 18.34 -4.31 6.93
CA MET A 138 18.88 -3.62 5.76
C MET A 138 20.37 -3.90 5.71
N THR A 139 20.83 -4.50 4.64
CA THR A 139 22.23 -4.84 4.37
C THR A 139 22.62 -4.38 2.97
N ASP A 140 23.90 -4.43 2.67
CA ASP A 140 24.45 -4.08 1.35
C ASP A 140 24.08 -2.66 0.88
N LEU A 141 23.96 -1.72 1.82
CA LEU A 141 23.71 -0.32 1.51
C LEU A 141 24.87 0.22 0.68
N LYS A 142 24.56 0.76 -0.50
CA LYS A 142 25.55 1.29 -1.44
C LYS A 142 25.25 2.74 -1.75
N TYR A 143 26.19 3.58 -1.46
CA TYR A 143 26.16 5.02 -1.78
C TYR A 143 26.88 5.22 -3.11
N ALA A 144 26.30 4.76 -4.20
CA ALA A 144 26.95 4.78 -5.50
C ALA A 144 26.41 5.92 -6.37
N PRO A 145 27.28 6.72 -7.00
CA PRO A 145 26.90 7.54 -8.13
C PRO A 145 26.59 6.61 -9.32
N GLY A 146 25.54 6.90 -10.07
CA GLY A 146 25.29 6.27 -11.36
C GLY A 146 24.28 5.12 -11.38
N ILE A 147 23.15 5.26 -10.66
CA ILE A 147 22.00 4.42 -10.91
C ILE A 147 21.55 4.62 -12.36
N LYS A 148 21.42 3.50 -13.08
CA LYS A 148 21.03 3.56 -14.51
C LYS A 148 19.60 4.08 -14.65
N PRO A 149 19.30 4.95 -15.63
CA PRO A 149 17.93 5.41 -15.90
C PRO A 149 16.92 4.28 -16.06
N SER A 150 17.34 3.13 -16.61
CA SER A 150 16.48 1.93 -16.73
C SER A 150 15.98 1.37 -15.38
N THR A 151 16.61 1.72 -14.28
CA THR A 151 16.14 1.33 -12.93
C THR A 151 14.79 1.98 -12.59
N PHE A 152 14.50 3.12 -13.20
CA PHE A 152 13.26 3.87 -13.01
C PHE A 152 12.28 3.65 -14.16
N ALA A 153 12.56 2.71 -15.06
CA ALA A 153 11.67 2.40 -16.16
C ALA A 153 10.40 1.70 -15.65
N VAL A 154 9.28 2.14 -16.20
CA VAL A 154 7.97 1.56 -15.96
C VAL A 154 7.71 0.53 -17.06
N ASP A 155 7.12 -0.60 -16.69
CA ASP A 155 6.80 -1.68 -17.60
C ASP A 155 5.61 -1.29 -18.50
N GLU A 156 5.78 -1.42 -19.82
CA GLU A 156 4.78 -1.03 -20.82
C GLU A 156 3.60 -2.01 -20.89
N ASP A 157 3.78 -3.25 -20.44
CA ASP A 157 2.75 -4.30 -20.49
C ASP A 157 1.76 -4.26 -19.31
N ILE A 158 1.85 -3.24 -18.46
CA ILE A 158 1.01 -3.09 -17.29
C ILE A 158 -0.32 -2.42 -17.64
N GLU A 159 -1.43 -2.98 -17.13
CA GLU A 159 -2.73 -2.31 -17.11
C GLU A 159 -2.71 -1.23 -16.00
N TRP A 160 -2.68 0.04 -16.40
CA TRP A 160 -2.57 1.16 -15.47
C TRP A 160 -3.93 1.75 -15.10
N ILE A 161 -4.18 1.90 -13.80
CA ILE A 161 -5.21 2.81 -13.30
C ILE A 161 -4.58 4.17 -13.06
N ASP A 162 -5.06 5.16 -13.79
CA ASP A 162 -4.61 6.54 -13.67
C ASP A 162 -5.34 7.24 -12.52
N ASN A 163 -4.69 7.31 -11.36
CA ASN A 163 -5.15 8.02 -10.17
C ASN A 163 -4.54 9.43 -10.06
N THR A 164 -4.00 9.97 -11.16
CA THR A 164 -3.62 11.39 -11.21
C THR A 164 -4.86 12.27 -11.14
N GLU A 165 -4.70 13.52 -10.74
CA GLU A 165 -5.80 14.50 -10.73
C GLU A 165 -6.48 14.59 -12.09
N LEU A 166 -5.67 14.61 -13.18
CA LEU A 166 -6.18 14.63 -14.55
C LEU A 166 -6.92 13.34 -14.90
N GLY A 167 -6.34 12.17 -14.60
CA GLY A 167 -6.96 10.88 -14.89
C GLY A 167 -8.27 10.69 -14.12
N MET A 168 -8.29 11.13 -12.86
CA MET A 168 -9.51 11.14 -12.07
C MET A 168 -10.58 12.05 -12.65
N LYS A 169 -10.21 13.26 -13.06
CA LYS A 169 -11.14 14.21 -13.68
C LYS A 169 -11.75 13.64 -14.96
N VAL A 170 -10.92 13.10 -15.87
CA VAL A 170 -11.39 12.46 -17.10
C VAL A 170 -12.32 11.30 -16.79
N ALA A 171 -11.96 10.44 -15.84
CA ALA A 171 -12.81 9.33 -15.43
C ALA A 171 -14.16 9.83 -14.90
N TYR A 172 -14.20 10.90 -14.09
CA TYR A 172 -15.45 11.47 -13.59
C TYR A 172 -16.30 12.17 -14.68
N GLU A 173 -15.69 12.82 -15.64
CA GLU A 173 -16.41 13.48 -16.74
C GLU A 173 -17.02 12.49 -17.72
N THR A 174 -16.43 11.30 -17.87
CA THR A 174 -16.93 10.23 -18.75
C THR A 174 -17.98 9.32 -18.10
N LEU A 175 -18.19 9.44 -16.77
CA LEU A 175 -19.15 8.64 -16.05
C LEU A 175 -20.60 9.01 -16.44
N PRO A 176 -21.44 8.05 -16.85
CA PRO A 176 -22.87 8.27 -16.99
C PRO A 176 -23.51 8.36 -15.59
N PHE A 177 -23.32 9.51 -14.92
CA PHE A 177 -23.79 9.72 -13.54
C PHE A 177 -25.28 9.46 -13.36
N ASP A 178 -26.09 9.73 -14.38
CA ASP A 178 -27.53 9.54 -14.34
C ASP A 178 -27.94 8.09 -14.06
N GLN A 179 -27.10 7.12 -14.43
CA GLN A 179 -27.40 5.69 -14.21
C GLN A 179 -27.25 5.26 -12.75
N PHE A 180 -26.50 6.01 -11.93
CA PHE A 180 -26.25 5.67 -10.52
C PHE A 180 -26.94 6.64 -9.54
N THR A 181 -27.59 7.67 -10.05
CA THR A 181 -28.28 8.65 -9.20
C THR A 181 -29.53 8.03 -8.59
N GLY A 182 -29.59 8.05 -7.27
CA GLY A 182 -30.78 7.59 -6.52
C GLY A 182 -30.97 6.07 -6.42
N ILE A 183 -30.02 5.24 -6.90
CA ILE A 183 -30.07 3.80 -6.71
C ILE A 183 -29.49 3.38 -5.37
N THR A 184 -29.96 2.26 -4.84
CA THR A 184 -29.41 1.65 -3.62
C THR A 184 -28.12 0.88 -3.92
N ALA A 185 -27.36 0.52 -2.88
CA ALA A 185 -26.18 -0.32 -3.03
C ALA A 185 -26.52 -1.71 -3.61
N GLU A 186 -27.66 -2.24 -3.23
CA GLU A 186 -28.20 -3.52 -3.73
C GLU A 186 -28.50 -3.44 -5.23
N GLU A 187 -29.17 -2.39 -5.68
CA GLU A 187 -29.44 -2.16 -7.10
C GLU A 187 -28.15 -1.97 -7.90
N ALA A 188 -27.16 -1.27 -7.36
CA ALA A 188 -25.87 -1.12 -7.99
C ALA A 188 -25.13 -2.46 -8.13
N VAL A 189 -25.20 -3.33 -7.11
CA VAL A 189 -24.65 -4.70 -7.18
C VAL A 189 -25.36 -5.55 -8.23
N VAL A 190 -26.69 -5.47 -8.33
CA VAL A 190 -27.45 -6.18 -9.38
C VAL A 190 -26.95 -5.77 -10.76
N ARG A 191 -26.90 -4.46 -11.03
CA ARG A 191 -26.40 -3.93 -12.32
C ARG A 191 -24.96 -4.35 -12.63
N MET A 192 -24.10 -4.36 -11.62
CA MET A 192 -22.71 -4.81 -11.78
C MET A 192 -22.66 -6.29 -12.21
N PHE A 193 -23.43 -7.17 -11.56
CA PHE A 193 -23.46 -8.58 -11.94
C PHE A 193 -24.17 -8.82 -13.28
N ASP A 194 -25.16 -8.05 -13.64
CA ASP A 194 -25.76 -8.09 -14.97
C ASP A 194 -24.72 -7.72 -16.04
N ALA A 195 -23.94 -6.66 -15.81
CA ALA A 195 -22.85 -6.27 -16.69
C ALA A 195 -21.74 -7.34 -16.77
N THR A 196 -21.35 -7.97 -15.65
CA THR A 196 -20.35 -9.07 -15.67
C THR A 196 -20.87 -10.30 -16.42
N SER A 197 -22.18 -10.55 -16.41
CA SER A 197 -22.78 -11.71 -17.12
C SER A 197 -22.60 -11.65 -18.63
N VAL A 198 -22.65 -10.45 -19.21
CA VAL A 198 -22.45 -10.18 -20.65
C VAL A 198 -21.10 -9.57 -20.97
N TRP A 199 -20.34 -9.19 -19.94
CA TRP A 199 -19.08 -8.48 -19.99
C TRP A 199 -19.19 -7.12 -20.69
N ASP A 200 -20.05 -6.26 -20.15
CA ASP A 200 -20.16 -4.86 -20.57
C ASP A 200 -18.95 -4.07 -20.03
N GLU A 201 -17.87 -4.06 -20.82
CA GLU A 201 -16.60 -3.49 -20.42
C GLU A 201 -16.70 -1.99 -20.11
N ASP A 202 -17.49 -1.24 -20.88
CA ASP A 202 -17.62 0.22 -20.69
C ASP A 202 -18.30 0.54 -19.36
N PHE A 203 -19.32 -0.22 -18.99
CA PHE A 203 -19.96 -0.10 -17.68
C PHE A 203 -19.03 -0.56 -16.56
N LEU A 204 -18.34 -1.70 -16.75
CA LEU A 204 -17.47 -2.28 -15.72
C LEU A 204 -16.22 -1.42 -15.44
N LYS A 205 -15.67 -0.72 -16.42
CA LYS A 205 -14.60 0.29 -16.21
C LYS A 205 -15.00 1.35 -15.19
N VAL A 206 -16.26 1.70 -15.17
CA VAL A 206 -16.79 2.71 -14.23
C VAL A 206 -16.94 2.14 -12.83
N VAL A 207 -17.60 1.00 -12.69
CA VAL A 207 -17.93 0.44 -11.36
C VAL A 207 -16.77 -0.30 -10.70
N LEU A 208 -15.84 -0.85 -11.48
CA LEU A 208 -14.65 -1.56 -11.00
C LEU A 208 -13.37 -0.72 -11.11
N ARG A 209 -13.49 0.57 -11.04
CA ARG A 209 -12.44 1.55 -11.33
C ARG A 209 -11.08 1.28 -10.68
N ASN A 210 -11.05 0.67 -9.50
CA ASN A 210 -9.81 0.38 -8.76
C ASN A 210 -9.37 -1.09 -8.87
N MET A 211 -9.92 -1.82 -9.86
CA MET A 211 -9.67 -3.25 -10.04
C MET A 211 -9.17 -3.53 -11.45
N SER A 212 -8.27 -4.49 -11.60
CA SER A 212 -7.88 -4.97 -12.93
C SER A 212 -9.07 -5.60 -13.66
N LEU A 213 -9.50 -4.98 -14.74
CA LEU A 213 -10.58 -5.53 -15.58
C LEU A 213 -10.18 -6.87 -16.20
N ARG A 214 -8.92 -7.00 -16.63
CA ARG A 214 -8.36 -8.24 -17.17
C ARG A 214 -8.46 -9.40 -16.18
N GLN A 215 -8.18 -9.14 -14.89
CA GLN A 215 -8.34 -10.16 -13.85
C GLN A 215 -9.80 -10.43 -13.52
N MET A 216 -10.62 -9.38 -13.44
CA MET A 216 -12.04 -9.51 -13.16
C MET A 216 -12.76 -10.27 -14.29
N GLU A 217 -12.36 -10.07 -15.54
CA GLU A 217 -12.88 -10.82 -16.69
C GLU A 217 -12.62 -12.32 -16.54
N LYS A 218 -11.38 -12.69 -16.22
CA LYS A 218 -11.00 -14.11 -16.03
C LYS A 218 -11.80 -14.80 -14.92
N ILE A 219 -12.20 -14.05 -13.89
CA ILE A 219 -12.86 -14.62 -12.71
C ILE A 219 -14.36 -14.56 -12.83
N TYR A 220 -14.93 -13.45 -13.33
CA TYR A 220 -16.36 -13.13 -13.22
C TYR A 220 -17.13 -13.06 -14.54
N LYS A 221 -16.46 -13.10 -15.69
CA LYS A 221 -17.17 -13.10 -16.98
C LYS A 221 -18.15 -14.27 -17.08
N GLY A 222 -19.40 -13.97 -17.40
CA GLY A 222 -20.47 -14.96 -17.49
C GLY A 222 -21.05 -15.41 -16.14
N CYS A 223 -20.62 -14.80 -15.03
CA CYS A 223 -21.24 -15.09 -13.74
C CYS A 223 -22.64 -14.48 -13.63
N ARG A 224 -23.48 -15.03 -12.72
CA ARG A 224 -24.84 -14.54 -12.47
C ARG A 224 -25.10 -14.42 -10.98
N LEU A 225 -25.66 -13.29 -10.58
CA LEU A 225 -26.16 -13.09 -9.23
C LEU A 225 -27.38 -14.01 -9.00
N LEU A 226 -27.37 -14.77 -7.92
CA LEU A 226 -28.49 -15.63 -7.51
C LEU A 226 -29.30 -15.00 -6.38
N GLU A 227 -28.59 -14.51 -5.37
CA GLU A 227 -29.18 -13.95 -4.16
C GLU A 227 -28.27 -12.86 -3.61
N TYR A 228 -28.81 -11.90 -2.89
CA TYR A 228 -28.05 -10.93 -2.10
C TYR A 228 -28.75 -10.65 -0.76
N GLU A 229 -27.97 -10.25 0.23
CA GLU A 229 -28.47 -9.80 1.53
C GLU A 229 -28.52 -8.26 1.57
N PRO A 230 -29.30 -7.65 2.46
CA PRO A 230 -29.27 -6.21 2.68
C PRO A 230 -27.86 -5.70 2.97
N SER A 231 -27.57 -4.50 2.50
CA SER A 231 -26.27 -3.87 2.73
C SER A 231 -26.03 -3.61 4.23
N PHE A 232 -24.76 -3.70 4.63
CA PHE A 232 -24.34 -3.45 6.01
C PHE A 232 -23.06 -2.64 6.06
N LYS A 233 -22.83 -1.95 7.18
CA LYS A 233 -21.56 -1.26 7.46
C LYS A 233 -20.65 -2.17 8.28
N SER A 234 -19.35 -2.08 8.05
CA SER A 234 -18.34 -2.81 8.83
C SER A 234 -17.03 -2.03 8.89
N GLY A 235 -16.46 -1.95 10.08
CA GLY A 235 -15.21 -1.26 10.33
C GLY A 235 -15.25 0.23 9.98
N LEU A 236 -14.12 0.75 9.55
CA LEU A 236 -13.93 2.17 9.16
C LEU A 236 -14.16 2.43 7.66
N TYR A 237 -14.62 1.44 6.90
CA TYR A 237 -14.86 1.62 5.48
C TYR A 237 -15.96 2.67 5.23
N ASN A 238 -15.62 3.67 4.42
CA ASN A 238 -16.57 4.73 4.05
C ASN A 238 -17.48 4.25 2.89
N GLY A 239 -18.33 3.29 3.18
CA GLY A 239 -19.24 2.67 2.23
C GLY A 239 -20.07 1.58 2.92
N VAL A 240 -20.59 0.67 2.14
CA VAL A 240 -21.38 -0.47 2.62
C VAL A 240 -20.90 -1.76 1.95
N PHE A 241 -21.22 -2.87 2.54
CA PHE A 241 -20.95 -4.20 2.00
C PHE A 241 -22.27 -4.89 1.68
N VAL A 242 -22.28 -5.64 0.56
CA VAL A 242 -23.40 -6.49 0.16
C VAL A 242 -22.91 -7.91 0.03
N LYS A 243 -23.50 -8.83 0.79
CA LYS A 243 -23.20 -10.27 0.64
C LYS A 243 -24.02 -10.84 -0.51
N CYS A 244 -23.35 -11.53 -1.39
CA CYS A 244 -23.92 -12.06 -2.62
C CYS A 244 -23.64 -13.56 -2.76
N LYS A 245 -24.59 -14.28 -3.35
CA LYS A 245 -24.42 -15.63 -3.82
C LYS A 245 -24.42 -15.62 -5.33
N VAL A 246 -23.33 -16.07 -5.92
CA VAL A 246 -23.05 -15.91 -7.36
C VAL A 246 -22.84 -17.28 -7.99
N LYS A 247 -23.47 -17.54 -9.12
CA LYS A 247 -23.15 -18.67 -9.98
C LYS A 247 -22.07 -18.27 -10.96
N MET A 248 -20.93 -18.93 -10.89
CA MET A 248 -19.81 -18.70 -11.79
C MET A 248 -20.05 -19.33 -13.16
N ALA A 249 -19.24 -18.95 -14.16
CA ALA A 249 -19.37 -19.48 -15.52
C ALA A 249 -19.16 -21.01 -15.61
N ASP A 250 -18.33 -21.57 -14.72
CA ASP A 250 -18.11 -23.02 -14.59
C ASP A 250 -19.24 -23.78 -13.88
N GLY A 251 -20.32 -23.07 -13.50
CA GLY A 251 -21.47 -23.61 -12.79
C GLY A 251 -21.31 -23.68 -11.26
N SER A 252 -20.14 -23.43 -10.72
CA SER A 252 -19.91 -23.39 -9.27
C SER A 252 -20.65 -22.22 -8.62
N ILE A 253 -21.01 -22.38 -7.34
CA ILE A 253 -21.68 -21.33 -6.57
C ILE A 253 -20.69 -20.79 -5.52
N LYS A 254 -20.49 -19.48 -5.53
CA LYS A 254 -19.61 -18.79 -4.55
C LYS A 254 -20.40 -17.77 -3.75
N LYS A 255 -20.00 -17.59 -2.51
CA LYS A 255 -20.40 -16.46 -1.66
C LYS A 255 -19.32 -15.40 -1.78
N VAL A 256 -19.69 -14.19 -2.16
CA VAL A 256 -18.80 -13.03 -2.29
C VAL A 256 -19.35 -11.86 -1.48
N VAL A 257 -18.48 -10.99 -1.01
CA VAL A 257 -18.88 -9.75 -0.36
C VAL A 257 -18.38 -8.61 -1.25
N VAL A 258 -19.30 -7.79 -1.72
CA VAL A 258 -19.02 -6.64 -2.57
C VAL A 258 -18.98 -5.40 -1.71
N ALA A 259 -17.86 -4.68 -1.74
CA ALA A 259 -17.70 -3.39 -1.09
C ALA A 259 -18.16 -2.30 -2.06
N MET A 260 -19.16 -1.52 -1.64
CA MET A 260 -19.76 -0.44 -2.42
C MET A 260 -19.52 0.89 -1.77
N ARG A 261 -19.09 1.88 -2.55
CA ARG A 261 -18.94 3.26 -2.10
C ARG A 261 -19.66 4.20 -3.06
N ASN A 262 -20.42 5.13 -2.51
CA ASN A 262 -21.05 6.16 -3.32
C ASN A 262 -20.13 7.39 -3.38
N ASP A 263 -19.33 7.47 -4.43
CA ASP A 263 -18.45 8.61 -4.68
C ASP A 263 -19.17 9.79 -5.38
N ASN A 264 -20.44 9.62 -5.74
CA ASN A 264 -21.24 10.66 -6.42
C ASN A 264 -21.62 11.84 -5.51
N SER A 265 -21.53 11.66 -4.18
CA SER A 265 -21.82 12.71 -3.21
C SER A 265 -20.68 13.71 -2.96
N ALA A 266 -19.56 13.53 -3.67
CA ALA A 266 -18.37 14.38 -3.54
C ALA A 266 -18.37 15.59 -4.50
N LYS A 267 -19.53 15.94 -5.10
CA LYS A 267 -19.71 17.15 -5.92
C LYS A 267 -20.47 18.21 -5.17
#